data_20afd3a9362c6b3045ae1042522c30b2
#
_entry.id   20afd3a9362c6b3045ae1042522c30b2
#
_cell.length_a   1.000
_cell.length_b   1.000
_cell.length_c   1.000
_cell.angle_alpha   90.00
_cell.angle_beta   90.00
_cell.angle_gamma   90.00
#
_symmetry.space_group_name_H-M   'P 1'
#
loop_
_entity.id
_entity.type
_entity.pdbx_description
1 polymer ?
#
loop_
_entity_poly.entity_id
_entity_poly.type
_entity_poly.pdbx_seq_one_letter_code
_entity_poly.pdbx_strand_id
1 'polypeptide(L)'
;MTVLHQLIQHGAEDAELVLVDVVGPNLGAINRSVLIASDHVCLPLAPDLFSLQGLKNLGPTLRDWRSVWTDLMNKAPADLPMPKGLMQPIGYIVMQHGIQSTRLVKAYIRWMDRIPGVYREVVLDERVQTPLIMADDPHCLSLLKHYRSLMPMAMEARKPIFFLKSADGAIGAHMEAVKSCYKDFQKLATKIAEKVDIDFS
;
A
#
# COMPACT_ATOMS: atom_id res chain seq x y z
N MET A 1 15.12 7.36 -15.73
CA MET A 1 14.00 7.58 -14.80
C MET A 1 12.77 8.17 -15.48
N THR A 2 12.92 8.99 -16.49
CA THR A 2 11.80 9.61 -17.26
C THR A 2 11.03 8.63 -18.13
N VAL A 3 11.66 7.53 -18.60
CA VAL A 3 11.03 6.54 -19.51
C VAL A 3 9.74 5.94 -18.95
N LEU A 4 9.75 5.52 -17.66
CA LEU A 4 8.53 4.95 -17.05
C LEU A 4 7.41 6.00 -16.95
N HIS A 5 7.76 7.22 -16.57
CA HIS A 5 6.80 8.32 -16.51
C HIS A 5 6.19 8.60 -17.89
N GLN A 6 7.00 8.64 -18.94
CA GLN A 6 6.52 8.79 -20.31
C GLN A 6 5.63 7.63 -20.76
N LEU A 7 6.00 6.37 -20.40
CA LEU A 7 5.16 5.21 -20.70
C LEU A 7 3.79 5.29 -20.00
N ILE A 8 3.75 5.75 -18.76
CA ILE A 8 2.49 5.96 -18.02
C ILE A 8 1.67 7.05 -18.70
N GLN A 9 2.27 8.18 -19.03
CA GLN A 9 1.57 9.29 -19.71
C GLN A 9 0.97 8.88 -21.05
N HIS A 10 1.71 8.14 -21.89
CA HIS A 10 1.22 7.71 -23.19
C HIS A 10 0.29 6.49 -23.14
N GLY A 11 0.47 5.61 -22.16
CA GLY A 11 -0.31 4.36 -22.05
C GLY A 11 -1.58 4.46 -21.23
N ALA A 12 -1.76 5.56 -20.51
CA ALA A 12 -2.85 5.76 -19.55
C ALA A 12 -3.51 7.14 -19.69
N GLU A 13 -3.55 7.68 -20.91
CA GLU A 13 -4.09 9.03 -21.21
C GLU A 13 -5.52 9.21 -20.72
N ASP A 14 -6.34 8.15 -20.77
CA ASP A 14 -7.74 8.16 -20.34
C ASP A 14 -7.95 7.63 -18.90
N ALA A 15 -6.88 7.32 -18.18
CA ALA A 15 -6.98 6.77 -16.83
C ALA A 15 -6.95 7.87 -15.76
N GLU A 16 -7.97 7.91 -14.91
CA GLU A 16 -8.00 8.79 -13.75
C GLU A 16 -7.02 8.36 -12.65
N LEU A 17 -6.74 7.05 -12.55
CA LEU A 17 -5.85 6.47 -11.57
C LEU A 17 -5.01 5.36 -12.19
N VAL A 18 -3.70 5.41 -11.97
CA VAL A 18 -2.76 4.35 -12.33
C VAL A 18 -2.22 3.72 -11.06
N LEU A 19 -2.53 2.44 -10.87
CA LEU A 19 -1.98 1.65 -9.77
C LEU A 19 -0.74 0.90 -10.24
N VAL A 20 0.39 1.12 -9.55
CA VAL A 20 1.64 0.43 -9.84
C VAL A 20 1.99 -0.48 -8.67
N ASP A 21 1.94 -1.80 -8.91
CA ASP A 21 2.37 -2.79 -7.94
C ASP A 21 3.89 -2.94 -7.98
N VAL A 22 4.55 -2.37 -6.98
CA VAL A 22 6.02 -2.41 -6.84
C VAL A 22 6.38 -3.61 -5.99
N VAL A 23 6.72 -4.69 -6.66
CA VAL A 23 7.08 -5.94 -6.00
C VAL A 23 8.55 -5.95 -5.59
N GLY A 24 8.79 -6.09 -4.30
CA GLY A 24 10.06 -6.50 -3.74
C GLY A 24 10.68 -5.55 -2.69
N PRO A 25 11.44 -6.11 -1.75
CA PRO A 25 12.12 -5.37 -0.69
C PRO A 25 13.34 -4.59 -1.20
N ASN A 26 13.61 -4.65 -2.50
CA ASN A 26 14.81 -4.11 -3.10
C ASN A 26 14.58 -2.66 -3.55
N LEU A 27 15.32 -1.74 -2.95
CA LEU A 27 15.36 -0.31 -3.30
C LEU A 27 16.25 -0.04 -4.53
N GLY A 28 16.32 -0.98 -5.48
CA GLY A 28 17.07 -0.87 -6.72
C GLY A 28 16.53 0.20 -7.68
N ALA A 29 17.25 0.39 -8.80
CA ALA A 29 16.97 1.45 -9.77
C ALA A 29 15.55 1.42 -10.35
N ILE A 30 14.98 0.25 -10.57
CA ILE A 30 13.61 0.09 -11.11
C ILE A 30 12.59 0.60 -10.10
N ASN A 31 12.62 0.10 -8.85
CA ASN A 31 11.71 0.51 -7.80
C ASN A 31 11.83 2.01 -7.49
N ARG A 32 13.06 2.52 -7.48
CA ARG A 32 13.29 3.97 -7.36
C ARG A 32 12.64 4.75 -8.49
N SER A 33 12.74 4.28 -9.73
CA SER A 33 12.14 4.96 -10.89
C SER A 33 10.61 4.98 -10.80
N VAL A 34 10.00 3.86 -10.35
CA VAL A 34 8.56 3.77 -10.13
C VAL A 34 8.11 4.74 -9.05
N LEU A 35 8.77 4.72 -7.89
CA LEU A 35 8.42 5.59 -6.77
C LEU A 35 8.54 7.07 -7.15
N ILE A 36 9.61 7.48 -7.82
CA ILE A 36 9.79 8.87 -8.28
C ILE A 36 8.70 9.26 -9.30
N ALA A 37 8.25 8.33 -10.14
CA ALA A 37 7.18 8.58 -11.10
C ALA A 37 5.78 8.62 -10.44
N SER A 38 5.65 8.17 -9.19
CA SER A 38 4.36 8.10 -8.48
C SER A 38 4.09 9.39 -7.69
N ASP A 39 2.84 9.86 -7.73
CA ASP A 39 2.39 10.98 -6.90
C ASP A 39 2.19 10.52 -5.45
N HIS A 40 1.64 9.32 -5.25
CA HIS A 40 1.28 8.78 -3.95
C HIS A 40 1.89 7.40 -3.70
N VAL A 41 2.12 7.08 -2.43
CA VAL A 41 2.64 5.78 -1.99
C VAL A 41 1.78 5.22 -0.87
N CYS A 42 1.24 4.02 -1.09
CA CYS A 42 0.55 3.23 -0.08
C CYS A 42 1.45 2.07 0.36
N LEU A 43 1.54 1.80 1.67
CA LEU A 43 2.47 0.82 2.22
C LEU A 43 1.73 -0.42 2.76
N PRO A 44 1.75 -1.56 2.05
CA PRO A 44 1.25 -2.81 2.60
C PRO A 44 2.25 -3.39 3.61
N LEU A 45 1.77 -3.73 4.81
CA LEU A 45 2.57 -4.19 5.95
C LEU A 45 2.01 -5.50 6.52
N ALA A 46 2.89 -6.39 6.92
CA ALA A 46 2.55 -7.47 7.83
C ALA A 46 2.83 -7.02 9.29
N PRO A 47 2.11 -7.55 10.29
CA PRO A 47 2.36 -7.25 11.70
C PRO A 47 3.57 -8.04 12.22
N ASP A 48 4.75 -7.72 11.70
CA ASP A 48 6.00 -8.40 12.01
C ASP A 48 7.20 -7.44 12.07
N LEU A 49 8.34 -7.98 12.51
CA LEU A 49 9.60 -7.24 12.60
C LEU A 49 10.10 -6.75 11.24
N PHE A 50 9.93 -7.57 10.19
CA PHE A 50 10.46 -7.26 8.86
C PHE A 50 9.76 -6.05 8.25
N SER A 51 8.43 -5.98 8.39
CA SER A 51 7.65 -4.82 7.93
C SER A 51 8.03 -3.55 8.68
N LEU A 52 8.23 -3.61 10.01
CA LEU A 52 8.72 -2.47 10.78
C LEU A 52 10.12 -2.03 10.38
N GLN A 53 11.01 -2.99 10.13
CA GLN A 53 12.36 -2.68 9.64
C GLN A 53 12.31 -2.10 8.22
N GLY A 54 11.42 -2.62 7.38
CA GLY A 54 11.14 -2.08 6.04
C GLY A 54 10.72 -0.61 6.10
N LEU A 55 9.81 -0.24 7.00
CA LEU A 55 9.41 1.16 7.22
C LEU A 55 10.59 2.05 7.61
N LYS A 56 11.43 1.58 8.56
CA LYS A 56 12.60 2.30 9.03
C LYS A 56 13.65 2.56 7.94
N ASN A 57 13.72 1.66 6.96
CA ASN A 57 14.61 1.82 5.82
C ASN A 57 13.96 2.70 4.74
N LEU A 58 12.69 2.46 4.43
CA LEU A 58 11.99 3.13 3.33
C LEU A 58 11.70 4.60 3.62
N GLY A 59 11.26 4.94 4.83
CA GLY A 59 10.87 6.31 5.17
C GLY A 59 11.98 7.34 4.90
N PRO A 60 13.17 7.20 5.51
CA PRO A 60 14.30 8.07 5.22
C PRO A 60 14.68 8.07 3.73
N THR A 61 14.68 6.88 3.10
CA THR A 61 15.03 6.75 1.68
C THR A 61 14.07 7.54 0.77
N LEU A 62 12.77 7.54 1.04
CA LEU A 62 11.80 8.33 0.27
C LEU A 62 12.09 9.84 0.40
N ARG A 63 12.45 10.31 1.60
CA ARG A 63 12.81 11.72 1.81
C ARG A 63 14.08 12.11 1.06
N ASP A 64 15.11 11.28 1.15
CA ASP A 64 16.37 11.49 0.45
C ASP A 64 16.17 11.53 -1.07
N TRP A 65 15.41 10.57 -1.60
CA TRP A 65 15.12 10.54 -3.04
C TRP A 65 14.31 11.73 -3.50
N ARG A 66 13.37 12.21 -2.69
CA ARG A 66 12.59 13.42 -2.99
C ARG A 66 13.48 14.65 -3.03
N SER A 67 14.37 14.82 -2.06
CA SER A 67 15.34 15.93 -2.02
C SER A 67 16.26 15.90 -3.24
N VAL A 68 16.90 14.76 -3.51
CA VAL A 68 17.80 14.60 -4.67
C VAL A 68 17.06 14.84 -5.99
N TRP A 69 15.79 14.37 -6.08
CA TRP A 69 15.00 14.59 -7.28
C TRP A 69 14.64 16.04 -7.50
N THR A 70 14.30 16.77 -6.46
CA THR A 70 14.04 18.21 -6.51
C THR A 70 15.27 18.97 -7.02
N ASP A 71 16.46 18.64 -6.54
CA ASP A 71 17.70 19.23 -7.01
C ASP A 71 18.01 18.94 -8.49
N LEU A 72 17.66 17.74 -8.95
CA LEU A 72 17.79 17.35 -10.35
C LEU A 72 16.78 18.10 -11.24
N MET A 73 15.54 18.23 -10.80
CA MET A 73 14.51 18.98 -11.53
C MET A 73 14.91 20.46 -11.71
N ASN A 74 15.46 21.07 -10.68
CA ASN A 74 15.93 22.48 -10.74
C ASN A 74 17.08 22.72 -11.73
N LYS A 75 17.79 21.64 -12.12
CA LYS A 75 18.91 21.69 -13.07
C LYS A 75 18.56 21.17 -14.46
N ALA A 76 17.37 20.56 -14.59
CA ALA A 76 16.93 19.97 -15.85
C ALA A 76 16.49 21.05 -16.85
N PRO A 77 16.63 20.78 -18.16
CA PRO A 77 16.03 21.63 -19.20
C PRO A 77 14.51 21.72 -19.00
N ALA A 78 13.95 22.92 -19.22
CA ALA A 78 12.53 23.19 -18.98
C ALA A 78 11.57 22.41 -19.89
N ASP A 79 12.05 21.96 -21.03
CA ASP A 79 11.31 21.16 -22.03
C ASP A 79 11.34 19.66 -21.77
N LEU A 80 12.10 19.19 -20.77
CA LEU A 80 12.19 17.77 -20.44
C LEU A 80 10.99 17.35 -19.56
N PRO A 81 10.11 16.45 -20.04
CA PRO A 81 9.00 15.96 -19.25
C PRO A 81 9.50 15.08 -18.10
N MET A 82 9.42 15.61 -16.88
CA MET A 82 9.87 14.92 -15.66
C MET A 82 8.71 14.74 -14.70
N PRO A 83 8.64 13.59 -13.97
CA PRO A 83 7.67 13.42 -12.92
C PRO A 83 7.91 14.39 -11.77
N LYS A 84 6.84 14.76 -11.07
CA LYS A 84 6.93 15.69 -9.92
C LYS A 84 7.74 15.12 -8.75
N GLY A 85 7.87 13.79 -8.65
CA GLY A 85 8.63 13.12 -7.60
C GLY A 85 8.03 13.32 -6.20
N LEU A 86 6.71 13.44 -6.11
CA LEU A 86 6.02 13.72 -4.85
C LEU A 86 6.15 12.57 -3.86
N MET A 87 5.92 11.34 -4.33
CA MET A 87 5.99 10.12 -3.50
C MET A 87 5.29 10.31 -2.15
N GLN A 88 4.14 10.98 -2.14
CA GLN A 88 3.44 11.35 -0.91
C GLN A 88 2.87 10.11 -0.22
N PRO A 89 3.27 9.81 1.03
CA PRO A 89 2.70 8.69 1.76
C PRO A 89 1.25 8.97 2.12
N ILE A 90 0.30 8.16 1.61
CA ILE A 90 -1.12 8.31 1.91
C ILE A 90 -1.58 7.47 3.10
N GLY A 91 -0.78 6.49 3.51
CA GLY A 91 -1.08 5.61 4.61
C GLY A 91 -0.52 4.20 4.40
N TYR A 92 -0.97 3.29 5.26
CA TYR A 92 -0.57 1.89 5.24
C TYR A 92 -1.77 0.96 5.35
N ILE A 93 -1.59 -0.26 4.82
CA ILE A 93 -2.56 -1.36 4.90
C ILE A 93 -1.91 -2.46 5.71
N VAL A 94 -2.58 -2.97 6.75
CA VAL A 94 -2.07 -4.11 7.52
C VAL A 94 -2.75 -5.38 7.07
N MET A 95 -1.96 -6.34 6.64
CA MET A 95 -2.43 -7.66 6.26
C MET A 95 -2.44 -8.56 7.49
N GLN A 96 -3.62 -8.98 7.92
CA GLN A 96 -3.79 -9.89 9.05
C GLN A 96 -3.64 -11.34 8.58
N HIS A 97 -2.59 -12.01 9.04
CA HIS A 97 -2.49 -13.46 8.87
C HIS A 97 -3.46 -14.18 9.80
N GLY A 98 -4.11 -15.21 9.28
CA GLY A 98 -5.05 -16.03 10.06
C GLY A 98 -4.36 -16.68 11.26
N ILE A 99 -4.80 -16.31 12.47
CA ILE A 99 -4.19 -16.75 13.72
C ILE A 99 -5.07 -17.84 14.34
N GLN A 100 -4.51 -19.01 14.53
CA GLN A 100 -5.22 -20.13 15.14
C GLN A 100 -4.95 -20.33 16.64
N SER A 101 -3.99 -19.60 17.23
CA SER A 101 -3.65 -19.77 18.66
C SER A 101 -3.58 -18.46 19.40
N THR A 102 -4.03 -18.46 20.66
CA THR A 102 -4.07 -17.30 21.56
C THR A 102 -2.69 -16.67 21.84
N ARG A 103 -1.61 -17.44 21.80
CA ARG A 103 -0.24 -16.94 21.96
C ARG A 103 0.25 -16.13 20.76
N LEU A 104 -0.06 -16.61 19.56
CA LEU A 104 0.27 -15.90 18.32
C LEU A 104 -0.47 -14.56 18.23
N VAL A 105 -1.74 -14.51 18.68
CA VAL A 105 -2.53 -13.27 18.75
C VAL A 105 -1.78 -12.18 19.53
N LYS A 106 -1.28 -12.50 20.74
CA LYS A 106 -0.56 -11.53 21.58
C LYS A 106 0.73 -11.01 20.94
N ALA A 107 1.47 -11.87 20.23
CA ALA A 107 2.68 -11.46 19.53
C ALA A 107 2.37 -10.51 18.36
N TYR A 108 1.33 -10.83 17.58
CA TYR A 108 0.88 -9.96 16.48
C TYR A 108 0.39 -8.60 16.97
N ILE A 109 -0.41 -8.56 18.04
CA ILE A 109 -0.90 -7.31 18.64
C ILE A 109 0.29 -6.39 18.98
N ARG A 110 1.34 -6.94 19.60
CA ARG A 110 2.54 -6.13 19.95
C ARG A 110 3.22 -5.50 18.72
N TRP A 111 3.21 -6.17 17.57
CA TRP A 111 3.76 -5.60 16.35
C TRP A 111 2.80 -4.60 15.71
N MET A 112 1.52 -4.91 15.72
CA MET A 112 0.47 -4.00 15.23
C MET A 112 0.49 -2.68 16.00
N ASP A 113 0.59 -2.71 17.32
CA ASP A 113 0.60 -1.51 18.17
C ASP A 113 1.82 -0.60 17.93
N ARG A 114 2.88 -1.13 17.33
CA ARG A 114 4.08 -0.35 17.00
C ARG A 114 3.98 0.34 15.62
N ILE A 115 3.18 -0.19 14.70
CA ILE A 115 3.13 0.32 13.33
C ILE A 115 2.76 1.81 13.27
N PRO A 116 1.70 2.30 13.96
CA PRO A 116 1.32 3.70 13.90
C PRO A 116 2.45 4.66 14.30
N GLY A 117 3.12 4.35 15.45
CA GLY A 117 4.21 5.16 15.93
C GLY A 117 5.41 5.17 15.00
N VAL A 118 5.84 3.99 14.54
CA VAL A 118 6.96 3.86 13.60
C VAL A 118 6.65 4.53 12.27
N TYR A 119 5.43 4.37 11.73
CA TYR A 119 5.04 5.03 10.48
C TYR A 119 5.15 6.55 10.59
N ARG A 120 4.60 7.15 11.65
CA ARG A 120 4.68 8.61 11.86
C ARG A 120 6.11 9.08 12.02
N GLU A 121 6.90 8.39 12.86
CA GLU A 121 8.28 8.77 13.14
C GLU A 121 9.16 8.69 11.89
N VAL A 122 9.14 7.56 11.17
CA VAL A 122 10.12 7.33 10.10
C VAL A 122 9.64 7.69 8.70
N VAL A 123 8.32 7.61 8.43
CA VAL A 123 7.78 7.93 7.10
C VAL A 123 7.33 9.37 7.01
N LEU A 124 6.60 9.86 8.04
CA LEU A 124 6.08 11.23 8.07
C LEU A 124 7.03 12.24 8.72
N ASP A 125 8.08 11.77 9.41
CA ASP A 125 9.02 12.60 10.16
C ASP A 125 8.36 13.39 11.30
N GLU A 126 7.33 12.80 11.91
CA GLU A 126 6.56 13.38 13.01
C GLU A 126 7.04 12.86 14.38
N ARG A 127 7.09 13.73 15.37
CA ARG A 127 7.35 13.30 16.76
C ARG A 127 6.08 12.72 17.37
N VAL A 128 6.12 11.45 17.76
CA VAL A 128 5.03 10.78 18.45
C VAL A 128 5.15 11.04 19.95
N GLN A 129 4.22 11.82 20.51
CA GLN A 129 4.21 12.14 21.96
C GLN A 129 3.37 11.14 22.79
N THR A 130 2.37 10.52 22.16
CA THR A 130 1.44 9.59 22.81
C THR A 130 1.32 8.30 22.01
N PRO A 131 1.21 7.13 22.68
CA PRO A 131 0.91 5.88 22.00
C PRO A 131 -0.38 6.00 21.19
N LEU A 132 -0.33 5.58 19.93
CA LEU A 132 -1.48 5.59 19.03
C LEU A 132 -2.08 4.19 18.95
N ILE A 133 -3.38 4.11 19.08
CA ILE A 133 -4.13 2.87 18.84
C ILE A 133 -4.36 2.76 17.32
N MET A 134 -4.00 1.63 16.74
CA MET A 134 -4.11 1.42 15.28
C MET A 134 -5.52 1.62 14.74
N ALA A 135 -6.55 1.28 15.53
CA ALA A 135 -7.94 1.44 15.12
C ALA A 135 -8.34 2.93 14.91
N ASP A 136 -7.66 3.82 15.60
CA ASP A 136 -7.93 5.27 15.57
C ASP A 136 -6.90 6.03 14.70
N ASP A 137 -5.94 5.32 14.11
CA ASP A 137 -4.93 5.96 13.28
C ASP A 137 -5.48 6.29 11.88
N PRO A 138 -5.58 7.58 11.51
CA PRO A 138 -6.08 8.01 10.19
C PRO A 138 -5.18 7.56 9.03
N HIS A 139 -3.96 7.13 9.31
CA HIS A 139 -3.04 6.57 8.31
C HIS A 139 -3.22 5.06 8.11
N CYS A 140 -3.97 4.37 8.98
CA CYS A 140 -4.35 2.98 8.78
C CYS A 140 -5.53 2.90 7.80
N LEU A 141 -5.24 2.65 6.53
CA LEU A 141 -6.27 2.57 5.49
C LEU A 141 -7.14 1.34 5.65
N SER A 142 -6.57 0.20 6.00
CA SER A 142 -7.34 -1.03 6.23
C SER A 142 -6.57 -2.06 7.04
N LEU A 143 -7.33 -2.89 7.75
CA LEU A 143 -6.88 -4.14 8.36
C LEU A 143 -7.46 -5.29 7.55
N LEU A 144 -6.72 -5.81 6.58
CA LEU A 144 -7.18 -6.91 5.73
C LEU A 144 -6.94 -8.25 6.42
N LYS A 145 -8.00 -9.01 6.60
CA LYS A 145 -7.91 -10.37 7.16
C LYS A 145 -7.37 -11.37 6.14
N HIS A 146 -6.83 -12.46 6.63
CA HIS A 146 -6.43 -13.58 5.77
C HIS A 146 -7.67 -14.38 5.36
N TYR A 147 -7.95 -14.44 4.06
CA TYR A 147 -9.16 -15.09 3.50
C TYR A 147 -9.00 -16.61 3.34
N ARG A 148 -8.03 -17.22 4.01
CA ARG A 148 -7.82 -18.69 4.14
C ARG A 148 -8.00 -19.44 2.82
N SER A 149 -8.98 -20.36 2.79
CA SER A 149 -9.26 -21.22 1.63
C SER A 149 -9.68 -20.47 0.36
N LEU A 150 -10.13 -19.22 0.45
CA LEU A 150 -10.43 -18.40 -0.72
C LEU A 150 -9.17 -17.98 -1.49
N MET A 151 -8.01 -17.90 -0.82
CA MET A 151 -6.75 -17.54 -1.47
C MET A 151 -6.36 -18.55 -2.58
N PRO A 152 -6.18 -19.86 -2.28
CA PRO A 152 -5.88 -20.84 -3.31
C PRO A 152 -6.99 -20.94 -4.38
N MET A 153 -8.27 -20.83 -4.02
CA MET A 153 -9.37 -20.80 -5.00
C MET A 153 -9.23 -19.63 -5.98
N ALA A 154 -8.90 -18.44 -5.48
CA ALA A 154 -8.70 -17.26 -6.31
C ALA A 154 -7.50 -17.41 -7.25
N MET A 155 -6.40 -17.99 -6.77
CA MET A 155 -5.21 -18.29 -7.57
C MET A 155 -5.52 -19.30 -8.69
N GLU A 156 -6.23 -20.38 -8.38
CA GLU A 156 -6.64 -21.40 -9.35
C GLU A 156 -7.61 -20.82 -10.39
N ALA A 157 -8.61 -20.06 -9.95
CA ALA A 157 -9.58 -19.39 -10.81
C ALA A 157 -8.98 -18.20 -11.58
N ARG A 158 -7.76 -17.73 -11.23
CA ARG A 158 -7.12 -16.51 -11.77
C ARG A 158 -8.03 -15.29 -11.69
N LYS A 159 -8.68 -15.13 -10.54
CA LYS A 159 -9.64 -14.04 -10.26
C LYS A 159 -9.34 -13.42 -8.90
N PRO A 160 -9.65 -12.14 -8.70
CA PRO A 160 -9.73 -11.58 -7.36
C PRO A 160 -10.68 -12.37 -6.46
N ILE A 161 -10.37 -12.48 -5.17
CA ILE A 161 -11.16 -13.25 -4.19
C ILE A 161 -12.64 -12.83 -4.22
N PHE A 162 -12.90 -11.54 -4.32
CA PHE A 162 -14.25 -10.97 -4.31
C PHE A 162 -15.04 -11.19 -5.61
N PHE A 163 -14.42 -11.79 -6.63
CA PHE A 163 -15.08 -12.22 -7.88
C PHE A 163 -15.25 -13.74 -7.99
N LEU A 164 -14.89 -14.49 -6.94
CA LEU A 164 -15.15 -15.91 -6.91
C LEU A 164 -16.67 -16.19 -6.92
N LYS A 165 -17.05 -17.23 -7.67
CA LYS A 165 -18.42 -17.71 -7.85
C LYS A 165 -18.55 -19.16 -7.40
N SER A 166 -19.77 -19.67 -7.31
CA SER A 166 -20.03 -21.08 -6.99
C SER A 166 -19.35 -22.04 -7.96
N ALA A 167 -19.22 -21.67 -9.23
CA ALA A 167 -18.48 -22.42 -10.25
C ALA A 167 -16.97 -22.54 -9.96
N ASP A 168 -16.42 -21.62 -9.18
CA ASP A 168 -15.00 -21.62 -8.78
C ASP A 168 -14.81 -22.37 -7.42
N GLY A 169 -15.85 -23.06 -6.93
CA GLY A 169 -15.82 -23.78 -5.65
C GLY A 169 -16.22 -22.97 -4.42
N ALA A 170 -16.56 -21.69 -4.58
CA ALA A 170 -17.01 -20.85 -3.46
C ALA A 170 -18.49 -21.11 -3.15
N ILE A 171 -18.79 -22.08 -2.27
CA ILE A 171 -20.14 -22.51 -1.91
C ILE A 171 -20.41 -22.26 -0.42
N GLY A 172 -21.63 -21.99 -0.04
CA GLY A 172 -22.07 -21.84 1.36
C GLY A 172 -21.31 -20.74 2.09
N ALA A 173 -20.60 -21.08 3.18
CA ALA A 173 -19.85 -20.14 3.99
C ALA A 173 -18.73 -19.40 3.20
N HIS A 174 -18.20 -20.00 2.13
CA HIS A 174 -17.25 -19.35 1.26
C HIS A 174 -17.87 -18.15 0.52
N MET A 175 -19.12 -18.24 0.08
CA MET A 175 -19.80 -17.10 -0.58
C MET A 175 -19.99 -15.92 0.37
N GLU A 176 -20.30 -16.18 1.65
CA GLU A 176 -20.38 -15.09 2.64
C GLU A 176 -19.00 -14.46 2.89
N ALA A 177 -17.94 -15.26 2.89
CA ALA A 177 -16.57 -14.76 2.99
C ALA A 177 -16.16 -13.95 1.75
N VAL A 178 -16.61 -14.34 0.54
CA VAL A 178 -16.42 -13.57 -0.71
C VAL A 178 -17.10 -12.21 -0.62
N LYS A 179 -18.37 -12.16 -0.16
CA LYS A 179 -19.10 -10.91 0.05
C LYS A 179 -18.41 -10.00 1.09
N SER A 180 -17.92 -10.61 2.18
CA SER A 180 -17.17 -9.87 3.19
C SER A 180 -15.87 -9.29 2.61
N CYS A 181 -15.16 -10.07 1.80
CA CYS A 181 -13.97 -9.62 1.08
C CYS A 181 -14.26 -8.43 0.18
N TYR A 182 -15.33 -8.49 -0.61
CA TYR A 182 -15.77 -7.38 -1.45
C TYR A 182 -15.96 -6.09 -0.65
N LYS A 183 -16.68 -6.16 0.48
CA LYS A 183 -16.90 -4.99 1.35
C LYS A 183 -15.61 -4.45 1.95
N ASP A 184 -14.68 -5.33 2.34
CA ASP A 184 -13.39 -4.92 2.89
C ASP A 184 -12.55 -4.16 1.84
N PHE A 185 -12.52 -4.67 0.61
CA PHE A 185 -11.80 -4.00 -0.49
C PHE A 185 -12.51 -2.75 -0.99
N GLN A 186 -13.83 -2.72 -1.01
CA GLN A 186 -14.59 -1.52 -1.36
C GLN A 186 -14.28 -0.37 -0.39
N LYS A 187 -14.29 -0.65 0.92
CA LYS A 187 -13.92 0.34 1.95
C LYS A 187 -12.48 0.83 1.78
N LEU A 188 -11.55 -0.08 1.44
CA LEU A 188 -10.16 0.29 1.18
C LEU A 188 -10.06 1.20 -0.04
N ALA A 189 -10.74 0.85 -1.15
CA ALA A 189 -10.75 1.65 -2.37
C ALA A 189 -11.30 3.06 -2.11
N THR A 190 -12.43 3.18 -1.39
CA THR A 190 -12.98 4.48 -1.00
C THR A 190 -11.98 5.32 -0.20
N LYS A 191 -11.32 4.73 0.81
CA LYS A 191 -10.33 5.45 1.60
C LYS A 191 -9.10 5.89 0.78
N ILE A 192 -8.66 5.06 -0.18
CA ILE A 192 -7.57 5.44 -1.08
C ILE A 192 -8.03 6.62 -1.95
N ALA A 193 -9.23 6.55 -2.56
CA ALA A 193 -9.79 7.60 -3.37
C ALA A 193 -9.86 8.94 -2.63
N GLU A 194 -10.41 8.93 -1.41
CA GLU A 194 -10.45 10.10 -0.52
C GLU A 194 -9.05 10.70 -0.25
N LYS A 195 -8.03 9.85 -0.14
CA LYS A 195 -6.64 10.29 0.13
C LYS A 195 -5.92 10.85 -1.10
N VAL A 196 -6.40 10.53 -2.29
CA VAL A 196 -5.81 11.00 -3.56
C VAL A 196 -6.74 11.95 -4.32
N ASP A 197 -7.81 12.42 -3.65
CA ASP A 197 -8.78 13.38 -4.17
C ASP A 197 -9.46 12.92 -5.48
N ILE A 198 -9.79 11.62 -5.58
CA ILE A 198 -10.54 11.03 -6.70
C ILE A 198 -11.95 10.68 -6.23
N ASP A 199 -12.95 11.07 -7.01
CA ASP A 199 -14.34 10.69 -6.80
C ASP A 199 -14.71 9.55 -7.76
N PHE A 200 -15.12 8.41 -7.20
CA PHE A 200 -15.63 7.27 -7.96
C PHE A 200 -17.16 7.32 -8.12
N SER A 201 -17.77 8.52 -8.18
CA SER A 201 -19.22 8.68 -8.37
C SER A 201 -19.71 8.21 -9.74
#